data_9aa5e643e1e41290b05f244d5bb1e17f
#
_entry.id   9aa5e643e1e41290b05f244d5bb1e17f
#
_cell.length_a   1.000
_cell.length_b   1.000
_cell.length_c   1.000
_cell.angle_alpha   90.00
_cell.angle_beta   90.00
_cell.angle_gamma   90.00
#
_symmetry.space_group_name_H-M   'P 1'
#
loop_
_entity.id
_entity.type
_entity.pdbx_description
1 polymer ?
#
loop_
_entity_poly.entity_id
_entity_poly.type
_entity_poly.pdbx_seq_one_letter_code
_entity_poly.pdbx_strand_id
1 'polypeptide(L)'
;MKEVNKQSSPTGISRREFLGMAATGAAALTILPSFTVAGLGHVAPSDKLYIAKIGCGGMGAADLGSLMNTPHKNAAITCLCDVDDRQSVDARKTYPKAKYFNDFREMYEKEGKNFDAVCISTPDHNHAIQAFGAMRMGKHVYLQKPIAHDIYEARILTEAAKKYKVVTQMGDQGNSCDGMRTLREWLEADLLGDIQKVYCWTNRPVWPQGIPWLNQKPPVPKGLNWDLWLGTAEYVDYVDNLVPFNWRGWWRFGTGALGDMGCHIIGPPFKLLQLGYPTEVSCSTTNVYSGIFEEAYYPESCPVASSIRYKFKKKDGSDLSLYWMDGGIMPERFEEIDPDADMTCTMGDLDMMDVEGATVFVGTKGMASCGWGGSDPRFWPKGVKANKKPLFNKDVNIPHKYKRIEGGTNGHYWAWIDSCIAGYDKADVESPFEGYAGPLTETVLMGNLILRSYNIREQVKHNDSIYGEREGFIYPGRNKTFLWDGANMRITNFEQANQFIKRKYRDGWEDLKL
;
A
#
# COMPACT_ATOMS: atom_id res chain seq x y z
N MET A 1 -58.71 -48.07 -5.85
CA MET A 1 -58.87 -46.99 -6.81
C MET A 1 -58.44 -45.67 -6.25
N LYS A 2 -57.63 -44.96 -7.00
CA LYS A 2 -56.99 -43.65 -6.83
C LYS A 2 -55.65 -43.66 -6.08
N GLU A 3 -54.62 -43.66 -6.92
CA GLU A 3 -53.25 -43.29 -6.66
C GLU A 3 -53.17 -41.83 -6.24
N VAL A 4 -52.32 -41.54 -5.22
CA VAL A 4 -51.93 -40.20 -4.85
C VAL A 4 -50.46 -40.03 -5.21
N ASN A 5 -50.20 -39.17 -6.17
CA ASN A 5 -48.88 -38.73 -6.63
C ASN A 5 -48.04 -38.10 -5.49
N LYS A 6 -46.87 -38.67 -5.26
CA LYS A 6 -45.82 -38.01 -4.46
C LYS A 6 -45.03 -37.09 -5.38
N GLN A 7 -45.15 -35.78 -5.20
CA GLN A 7 -44.24 -34.79 -5.74
C GLN A 7 -42.87 -34.89 -5.04
N SER A 8 -41.86 -35.12 -5.83
CA SER A 8 -40.44 -35.08 -5.41
C SER A 8 -39.96 -33.63 -5.31
N SER A 9 -39.39 -33.27 -4.15
CA SER A 9 -38.66 -32.04 -3.93
C SER A 9 -37.37 -32.02 -4.75
N PRO A 10 -36.89 -30.87 -5.24
CA PRO A 10 -35.65 -30.80 -5.99
C PRO A 10 -34.45 -30.96 -5.06
N THR A 11 -33.60 -31.93 -5.35
CA THR A 11 -32.32 -32.24 -4.73
C THR A 11 -31.37 -31.07 -4.91
N GLY A 12 -30.80 -30.58 -3.82
CA GLY A 12 -29.75 -29.57 -3.80
C GLY A 12 -28.47 -30.09 -4.47
N ILE A 13 -27.88 -29.24 -5.27
CA ILE A 13 -26.59 -29.50 -5.95
C ILE A 13 -25.48 -29.58 -4.91
N SER A 14 -24.66 -30.64 -4.97
CA SER A 14 -23.53 -30.85 -4.05
C SER A 14 -22.38 -29.89 -4.36
N ARG A 15 -21.57 -29.58 -3.33
CA ARG A 15 -20.36 -28.73 -3.45
C ARG A 15 -19.40 -29.14 -4.58
N ARG A 16 -19.40 -30.39 -4.98
CA ARG A 16 -18.54 -30.94 -6.03
C ARG A 16 -19.10 -30.66 -7.43
N GLU A 17 -20.41 -30.60 -7.58
CA GLU A 17 -21.09 -30.29 -8.84
C GLU A 17 -21.05 -28.78 -9.15
N PHE A 18 -21.05 -27.93 -8.13
CA PHE A 18 -20.90 -26.48 -8.28
C PHE A 18 -19.51 -26.09 -8.82
N LEU A 19 -18.45 -26.79 -8.41
CA LEU A 19 -17.09 -26.55 -8.91
C LEU A 19 -16.86 -27.08 -10.34
N GLY A 20 -17.64 -28.07 -10.78
CA GLY A 20 -17.58 -28.61 -12.14
C GLY A 20 -18.31 -27.75 -13.18
N MET A 21 -19.33 -27.00 -12.79
CA MET A 21 -20.12 -26.15 -13.70
C MET A 21 -19.48 -24.81 -14.03
N ALA A 22 -18.48 -24.36 -13.25
CA ALA A 22 -17.72 -23.15 -13.51
C ALA A 22 -16.68 -23.30 -14.64
N ALA A 23 -16.43 -24.51 -15.12
CA ALA A 23 -15.39 -24.79 -16.12
C ALA A 23 -15.89 -24.90 -17.58
N THR A 24 -17.21 -24.83 -17.85
CA THR A 24 -17.76 -25.04 -19.20
C THR A 24 -18.88 -24.08 -19.57
N GLY A 25 -18.75 -22.80 -19.29
CA GLY A 25 -19.77 -21.82 -19.64
C GLY A 25 -19.20 -20.51 -20.18
N ALA A 26 -18.52 -20.55 -21.32
CA ALA A 26 -18.32 -19.34 -22.13
C ALA A 26 -19.63 -19.01 -22.84
N ALA A 27 -20.62 -18.48 -22.11
CA ALA A 27 -21.75 -17.80 -22.69
C ALA A 27 -21.35 -16.35 -22.96
N ALA A 28 -21.24 -16.00 -24.24
CA ALA A 28 -21.11 -14.63 -24.69
C ALA A 28 -22.31 -13.82 -24.18
N LEU A 29 -22.13 -13.07 -23.11
CA LEU A 29 -23.06 -12.01 -22.73
C LEU A 29 -22.85 -10.86 -23.71
N THR A 30 -23.74 -10.77 -24.71
CA THR A 30 -23.89 -9.58 -25.55
C THR A 30 -24.40 -8.46 -24.63
N ILE A 31 -23.54 -7.56 -24.21
CA ILE A 31 -23.93 -6.33 -23.54
C ILE A 31 -24.57 -5.46 -24.61
N LEU A 32 -25.91 -5.37 -24.60
CA LEU A 32 -26.62 -4.35 -25.37
C LEU A 32 -26.25 -2.98 -24.78
N PRO A 33 -25.87 -2.00 -25.61
CA PRO A 33 -25.63 -0.66 -25.10
C PRO A 33 -26.91 -0.08 -24.51
N SER A 34 -26.90 0.25 -23.23
CA SER A 34 -28.00 0.97 -22.59
C SER A 34 -28.06 2.38 -23.17
N PHE A 35 -29.18 2.71 -23.83
CA PHE A 35 -29.45 4.08 -24.26
C PHE A 35 -29.73 4.91 -23.00
N THR A 36 -28.82 5.77 -22.62
CA THR A 36 -29.06 6.80 -21.61
C THR A 36 -30.12 7.77 -22.12
N VAL A 37 -31.27 7.81 -21.46
CA VAL A 37 -32.21 8.90 -21.62
C VAL A 37 -31.61 10.12 -20.93
N ALA A 38 -30.84 10.90 -21.69
CA ALA A 38 -30.29 12.17 -21.23
C ALA A 38 -31.47 13.12 -20.94
N GLY A 39 -31.69 13.46 -19.66
CA GLY A 39 -32.64 14.51 -19.33
C GLY A 39 -33.11 14.62 -17.89
N LEU A 40 -32.98 13.62 -17.05
CA LEU A 40 -33.57 13.66 -15.69
C LEU A 40 -32.63 13.31 -14.53
N GLY A 41 -31.31 13.26 -14.73
CA GLY A 41 -30.36 13.00 -13.65
C GLY A 41 -30.47 11.62 -12.96
N HIS A 42 -31.16 10.68 -13.56
CA HIS A 42 -31.27 9.31 -13.09
C HIS A 42 -30.25 8.43 -13.81
N VAL A 43 -29.28 7.92 -13.04
CA VAL A 43 -28.36 6.87 -13.50
C VAL A 43 -29.13 5.55 -13.51
N ALA A 44 -29.12 4.82 -14.64
CA ALA A 44 -29.74 3.51 -14.70
C ALA A 44 -29.11 2.56 -13.70
N PRO A 45 -29.82 1.58 -13.13
CA PRO A 45 -29.23 0.59 -12.22
C PRO A 45 -28.06 -0.18 -12.84
N SER A 46 -28.05 -0.38 -14.17
CA SER A 46 -26.92 -0.97 -14.92
C SER A 46 -25.67 -0.09 -14.98
N ASP A 47 -25.81 1.20 -14.73
CA ASP A 47 -24.71 2.18 -14.81
C ASP A 47 -24.20 2.57 -13.41
N LYS A 48 -24.61 1.84 -12.38
CA LYS A 48 -24.15 2.00 -10.99
C LYS A 48 -23.22 0.89 -10.59
N LEU A 49 -22.13 1.27 -9.93
CA LEU A 49 -21.25 0.33 -9.25
C LEU A 49 -21.75 0.07 -7.83
N TYR A 50 -22.04 -1.17 -7.52
CA TYR A 50 -22.39 -1.61 -6.17
C TYR A 50 -21.13 -2.04 -5.42
N ILE A 51 -20.88 -1.42 -4.27
CA ILE A 51 -19.62 -1.55 -3.53
C ILE A 51 -19.87 -2.18 -2.17
N ALA A 52 -19.07 -3.20 -1.83
CA ALA A 52 -18.90 -3.69 -0.48
C ALA A 52 -17.68 -3.00 0.17
N LYS A 53 -17.82 -2.56 1.41
CA LYS A 53 -16.75 -1.90 2.17
C LYS A 53 -16.25 -2.78 3.29
N ILE A 54 -14.92 -2.99 3.38
CA ILE A 54 -14.25 -3.70 4.47
C ILE A 54 -13.33 -2.71 5.20
N GLY A 55 -13.49 -2.57 6.52
CA GLY A 55 -12.85 -1.56 7.33
C GLY A 55 -13.57 -0.20 7.22
N CYS A 56 -14.30 0.20 8.26
CA CYS A 56 -15.21 1.35 8.24
C CYS A 56 -14.73 2.53 9.09
N GLY A 57 -13.68 2.34 9.91
CA GLY A 57 -13.10 3.38 10.76
C GLY A 57 -11.92 4.10 10.14
N GLY A 58 -11.48 5.21 10.73
CA GLY A 58 -10.28 5.93 10.32
C GLY A 58 -10.22 6.22 8.81
N MET A 59 -9.17 5.73 8.13
CA MET A 59 -9.04 5.87 6.67
C MET A 59 -10.21 5.26 5.91
N GLY A 60 -10.79 4.16 6.42
CA GLY A 60 -11.96 3.54 5.79
C GLY A 60 -13.19 4.43 5.76
N ALA A 61 -13.39 5.29 6.76
CA ALA A 61 -14.45 6.29 6.77
C ALA A 61 -14.18 7.41 5.75
N ALA A 62 -12.92 7.85 5.62
CA ALA A 62 -12.50 8.81 4.61
C ALA A 62 -12.71 8.26 3.19
N ASP A 63 -12.35 7.01 2.94
CA ASP A 63 -12.57 6.33 1.65
C ASP A 63 -14.06 6.26 1.30
N LEU A 64 -14.93 5.91 2.28
CA LEU A 64 -16.38 5.91 2.08
C LEU A 64 -16.89 7.30 1.65
N GLY A 65 -16.42 8.35 2.34
CA GLY A 65 -16.79 9.73 2.01
C GLY A 65 -16.39 10.09 0.58
N SER A 66 -15.14 9.81 0.19
CA SER A 66 -14.60 10.13 -1.13
C SER A 66 -15.27 9.34 -2.25
N LEU A 67 -15.52 8.05 -2.06
CA LEU A 67 -16.25 7.21 -3.01
C LEU A 67 -17.66 7.72 -3.26
N MET A 68 -18.38 8.07 -2.19
CA MET A 68 -19.79 8.47 -2.30
C MET A 68 -20.00 9.94 -2.65
N ASN A 69 -18.92 10.74 -2.62
CA ASN A 69 -18.94 12.14 -3.08
C ASN A 69 -18.72 12.28 -4.60
N THR A 70 -18.83 11.17 -5.35
CA THR A 70 -18.73 11.21 -6.82
C THR A 70 -19.76 12.15 -7.42
N PRO A 71 -19.37 13.09 -8.32
CA PRO A 71 -20.32 13.96 -9.00
C PRO A 71 -21.26 13.19 -9.92
N HIS A 72 -20.84 12.01 -10.39
CA HIS A 72 -21.61 11.17 -11.32
C HIS A 72 -22.74 10.40 -10.64
N LYS A 73 -22.77 10.31 -9.29
CA LYS A 73 -23.78 9.56 -8.51
C LYS A 73 -23.97 8.12 -8.96
N ASN A 74 -22.93 7.53 -9.51
CA ASN A 74 -22.91 6.21 -10.15
C ASN A 74 -22.35 5.10 -9.24
N ALA A 75 -22.36 5.30 -7.93
CA ALA A 75 -21.94 4.31 -6.93
C ALA A 75 -22.98 4.13 -5.81
N ALA A 76 -23.00 2.97 -5.19
CA ALA A 76 -23.83 2.69 -4.02
C ALA A 76 -23.14 1.68 -3.10
N ILE A 77 -23.22 1.91 -1.78
CA ILE A 77 -22.75 0.97 -0.76
C ILE A 77 -23.86 -0.04 -0.46
N THR A 78 -23.58 -1.32 -0.67
CA THR A 78 -24.52 -2.43 -0.43
C THR A 78 -24.18 -3.25 0.81
N CYS A 79 -22.90 -3.34 1.14
CA CYS A 79 -22.41 -4.09 2.29
C CYS A 79 -21.35 -3.29 3.06
N LEU A 80 -21.34 -3.44 4.37
CA LEU A 80 -20.32 -2.95 5.29
C LEU A 80 -19.77 -4.13 6.08
N CYS A 81 -18.46 -4.17 6.28
CA CYS A 81 -17.80 -5.18 7.09
C CYS A 81 -16.74 -4.55 7.98
N ASP A 82 -16.80 -4.82 9.28
CA ASP A 82 -15.77 -4.42 10.23
C ASP A 82 -15.74 -5.39 11.41
N VAL A 83 -14.54 -5.76 11.83
CA VAL A 83 -14.34 -6.64 12.99
C VAL A 83 -14.50 -5.92 14.32
N ASP A 84 -14.58 -4.59 14.28
CA ASP A 84 -14.81 -3.72 15.45
C ASP A 84 -16.08 -2.90 15.25
N ASP A 85 -17.14 -3.31 15.96
CA ASP A 85 -18.44 -2.63 15.90
C ASP A 85 -18.36 -1.14 16.22
N ARG A 86 -17.40 -0.74 17.06
CA ARG A 86 -17.19 0.65 17.47
C ARG A 86 -16.74 1.54 16.33
N GLN A 87 -15.93 0.97 15.38
CA GLN A 87 -15.40 1.68 14.21
C GLN A 87 -16.44 1.81 13.09
N SER A 88 -17.50 1.00 13.11
CA SER A 88 -18.52 0.97 12.04
C SER A 88 -19.79 1.75 12.35
N VAL A 89 -19.92 2.35 13.54
CA VAL A 89 -21.16 3.02 14.00
C VAL A 89 -21.65 4.07 13.02
N ASP A 90 -20.78 4.98 12.61
CA ASP A 90 -21.16 6.10 11.73
C ASP A 90 -21.44 5.61 10.30
N ALA A 91 -20.68 4.65 9.80
CA ALA A 91 -20.93 4.04 8.51
C ALA A 91 -22.30 3.35 8.45
N ARG A 92 -22.64 2.55 9.48
CA ARG A 92 -23.96 1.90 9.58
C ARG A 92 -25.11 2.90 9.68
N LYS A 93 -24.91 4.02 10.37
CA LYS A 93 -25.88 5.09 10.46
C LYS A 93 -26.06 5.83 9.13
N THR A 94 -24.97 6.06 8.40
CA THR A 94 -24.97 6.75 7.10
C THR A 94 -25.56 5.88 5.99
N TYR A 95 -25.30 4.58 6.03
CA TYR A 95 -25.77 3.61 5.02
C TYR A 95 -26.71 2.55 5.61
N PRO A 96 -27.90 2.93 6.12
CA PRO A 96 -28.76 2.03 6.89
C PRO A 96 -29.35 0.89 6.05
N LYS A 97 -29.28 0.97 4.73
CA LYS A 97 -29.71 -0.10 3.80
C LYS A 97 -28.60 -1.10 3.50
N ALA A 98 -27.34 -0.79 3.81
CA ALA A 98 -26.24 -1.70 3.61
C ALA A 98 -26.28 -2.83 4.66
N LYS A 99 -26.05 -4.06 4.23
CA LYS A 99 -25.96 -5.20 5.13
C LYS A 99 -24.63 -5.16 5.88
N TYR A 100 -24.66 -5.43 7.19
CA TYR A 100 -23.48 -5.40 8.03
C TYR A 100 -22.98 -6.78 8.43
N PHE A 101 -21.66 -6.97 8.39
CA PHE A 101 -20.96 -8.21 8.72
C PHE A 101 -19.73 -7.91 9.58
N ASN A 102 -19.36 -8.84 10.46
CA ASN A 102 -18.07 -8.79 11.16
C ASN A 102 -16.98 -9.59 10.41
N ASP A 103 -17.37 -10.62 9.65
CA ASP A 103 -16.46 -11.46 8.88
C ASP A 103 -16.66 -11.22 7.36
N PHE A 104 -15.60 -10.80 6.67
CA PHE A 104 -15.65 -10.56 5.24
C PHE A 104 -15.90 -11.86 4.43
N ARG A 105 -15.52 -13.03 4.95
CA ARG A 105 -15.74 -14.33 4.31
C ARG A 105 -17.23 -14.64 4.26
N GLU A 106 -17.94 -14.37 5.36
CA GLU A 106 -19.39 -14.49 5.44
C GLU A 106 -20.09 -13.51 4.49
N MET A 107 -19.59 -12.26 4.44
CA MET A 107 -20.09 -11.25 3.49
C MET A 107 -19.93 -11.72 2.04
N TYR A 108 -18.78 -12.26 1.68
CA TYR A 108 -18.50 -12.77 0.33
C TYR A 108 -19.41 -13.94 -0.03
N GLU A 109 -19.59 -14.88 0.89
CA GLU A 109 -20.44 -16.04 0.69
C GLU A 109 -21.92 -15.65 0.49
N LYS A 110 -22.44 -14.78 1.38
CA LYS A 110 -23.87 -14.43 1.39
C LYS A 110 -24.24 -13.36 0.37
N GLU A 111 -23.38 -12.40 0.12
CA GLU A 111 -23.70 -11.19 -0.66
C GLU A 111 -22.87 -11.04 -1.94
N GLY A 112 -21.99 -11.95 -2.25
CA GLY A 112 -21.08 -11.84 -3.40
C GLY A 112 -21.76 -11.60 -4.76
N LYS A 113 -23.05 -11.88 -4.88
CA LYS A 113 -23.84 -11.57 -6.09
C LYS A 113 -24.44 -10.15 -6.09
N ASN A 114 -24.38 -9.45 -4.96
CA ASN A 114 -25.07 -8.19 -4.73
C ASN A 114 -24.12 -6.97 -4.71
N PHE A 115 -22.85 -7.18 -5.05
CA PHE A 115 -21.88 -6.11 -5.29
C PHE A 115 -20.95 -6.46 -6.44
N ASP A 116 -20.38 -5.43 -7.06
CA ASP A 116 -19.49 -5.50 -8.22
C ASP A 116 -18.04 -5.28 -7.84
N ALA A 117 -17.82 -4.56 -6.76
CA ALA A 117 -16.51 -4.11 -6.31
C ALA A 117 -16.38 -4.12 -4.79
N VAL A 118 -15.14 -4.17 -4.31
CA VAL A 118 -14.81 -4.11 -2.88
C VAL A 118 -13.81 -2.99 -2.62
N CYS A 119 -14.10 -2.15 -1.62
CA CYS A 119 -13.15 -1.19 -1.08
C CYS A 119 -12.64 -1.68 0.27
N ILE A 120 -11.31 -1.85 0.40
CA ILE A 120 -10.64 -2.47 1.54
C ILE A 120 -9.72 -1.46 2.21
N SER A 121 -9.94 -1.23 3.52
CA SER A 121 -9.17 -0.28 4.34
C SER A 121 -8.95 -0.84 5.74
N THR A 122 -8.33 -2.01 5.78
CA THR A 122 -8.00 -2.75 7.02
C THR A 122 -6.52 -2.59 7.36
N PRO A 123 -6.00 -3.16 8.45
CA PRO A 123 -4.56 -3.25 8.67
C PRO A 123 -3.84 -4.10 7.59
N ASP A 124 -2.58 -3.76 7.33
CA ASP A 124 -1.76 -4.29 6.22
C ASP A 124 -1.79 -5.82 6.12
N HIS A 125 -1.72 -6.52 7.27
CA HIS A 125 -1.67 -7.99 7.33
C HIS A 125 -2.92 -8.71 6.80
N ASN A 126 -4.04 -8.00 6.64
CA ASN A 126 -5.28 -8.57 6.12
C ASN A 126 -5.61 -8.11 4.69
N HIS A 127 -4.83 -7.18 4.11
CA HIS A 127 -5.07 -6.65 2.78
C HIS A 127 -5.13 -7.74 1.71
N ALA A 128 -4.09 -8.58 1.67
CA ALA A 128 -3.93 -9.53 0.57
C ALA A 128 -5.02 -10.60 0.54
N ILE A 129 -5.37 -11.19 1.69
CA ILE A 129 -6.39 -12.26 1.74
C ILE A 129 -7.79 -11.74 1.37
N GLN A 130 -8.11 -10.51 1.76
CA GLN A 130 -9.39 -9.88 1.45
C GLN A 130 -9.47 -9.53 -0.04
N ALA A 131 -8.43 -8.89 -0.58
CA ALA A 131 -8.37 -8.51 -1.99
C ALA A 131 -8.37 -9.73 -2.92
N PHE A 132 -7.56 -10.74 -2.61
CA PHE A 132 -7.49 -11.97 -3.39
C PHE A 132 -8.84 -12.72 -3.42
N GLY A 133 -9.53 -12.78 -2.27
CA GLY A 133 -10.87 -13.36 -2.20
C GLY A 133 -11.86 -12.64 -3.12
N ALA A 134 -11.85 -11.30 -3.15
CA ALA A 134 -12.68 -10.51 -4.04
C ALA A 134 -12.34 -10.75 -5.52
N MET A 135 -11.06 -10.74 -5.88
CA MET A 135 -10.60 -10.97 -7.26
C MET A 135 -10.99 -12.36 -7.78
N ARG A 136 -10.89 -13.40 -6.94
CA ARG A 136 -11.34 -14.76 -7.30
C ARG A 136 -12.83 -14.84 -7.65
N MET A 137 -13.63 -13.94 -7.11
CA MET A 137 -15.05 -13.81 -7.43
C MET A 137 -15.31 -12.89 -8.64
N GLY A 138 -14.26 -12.39 -9.31
CA GLY A 138 -14.36 -11.45 -10.41
C GLY A 138 -14.78 -10.04 -9.98
N LYS A 139 -14.52 -9.66 -8.71
CA LYS A 139 -14.87 -8.32 -8.19
C LYS A 139 -13.72 -7.36 -8.37
N HIS A 140 -14.02 -6.13 -8.76
CA HIS A 140 -13.08 -5.02 -8.79
C HIS A 140 -12.62 -4.65 -7.39
N VAL A 141 -11.39 -4.14 -7.25
CA VAL A 141 -10.79 -3.90 -5.93
C VAL A 141 -10.19 -2.49 -5.84
N TYR A 142 -10.63 -1.73 -4.85
CA TYR A 142 -9.88 -0.59 -4.30
C TYR A 142 -9.26 -1.03 -2.98
N LEU A 143 -7.95 -0.91 -2.84
CA LEU A 143 -7.23 -1.42 -1.68
C LEU A 143 -6.28 -0.35 -1.14
N GLN A 144 -6.34 -0.09 0.16
CA GLN A 144 -5.41 0.83 0.80
C GLN A 144 -3.95 0.35 0.70
N LYS A 145 -3.04 1.31 0.77
CA LYS A 145 -1.60 1.09 0.70
C LYS A 145 -1.03 0.64 2.07
N PRO A 146 0.06 -0.13 2.05
CA PRO A 146 0.58 -0.90 0.92
C PRO A 146 -0.41 -2.03 0.56
N ILE A 147 -0.47 -2.46 -0.70
CA ILE A 147 -1.47 -3.48 -1.08
C ILE A 147 -1.27 -4.84 -0.41
N ALA A 148 -0.13 -5.06 0.22
CA ALA A 148 0.25 -6.33 0.83
C ALA A 148 1.17 -6.11 2.03
N HIS A 149 1.32 -7.13 2.84
CA HIS A 149 2.19 -7.13 4.02
C HIS A 149 3.57 -7.74 3.72
N ASP A 150 3.71 -8.60 2.72
CA ASP A 150 4.96 -9.17 2.27
C ASP A 150 5.09 -9.17 0.72
N ILE A 151 6.30 -9.46 0.24
CA ILE A 151 6.64 -9.40 -1.19
C ILE A 151 5.84 -10.42 -2.00
N TYR A 152 5.67 -11.64 -1.46
CA TYR A 152 4.92 -12.70 -2.12
C TYR A 152 3.46 -12.31 -2.32
N GLU A 153 2.82 -11.75 -1.28
CA GLU A 153 1.44 -11.27 -1.36
C GLU A 153 1.28 -10.20 -2.45
N ALA A 154 2.21 -9.23 -2.52
CA ALA A 154 2.16 -8.16 -3.53
C ALA A 154 2.24 -8.73 -4.96
N ARG A 155 3.14 -9.72 -5.19
CA ARG A 155 3.27 -10.41 -6.47
C ARG A 155 1.99 -11.16 -6.83
N ILE A 156 1.45 -11.93 -5.90
CA ILE A 156 0.22 -12.71 -6.13
C ILE A 156 -0.97 -11.81 -6.44
N LEU A 157 -1.12 -10.66 -5.76
CA LEU A 157 -2.19 -9.72 -6.06
C LEU A 157 -2.05 -9.10 -7.45
N THR A 158 -0.81 -8.78 -7.87
CA THR A 158 -0.51 -8.25 -9.20
C THR A 158 -0.91 -9.26 -10.29
N GLU A 159 -0.52 -10.51 -10.11
CA GLU A 159 -0.83 -11.59 -11.05
C GLU A 159 -2.32 -11.95 -11.04
N ALA A 160 -2.97 -11.89 -9.86
CA ALA A 160 -4.41 -12.12 -9.72
C ALA A 160 -5.23 -11.07 -10.47
N ALA A 161 -4.86 -9.78 -10.40
CA ALA A 161 -5.55 -8.71 -11.11
C ALA A 161 -5.58 -9.00 -12.63
N LYS A 162 -4.44 -9.41 -13.18
CA LYS A 162 -4.31 -9.81 -14.59
C LYS A 162 -5.10 -11.08 -14.92
N LYS A 163 -4.96 -12.12 -14.08
CA LYS A 163 -5.62 -13.42 -14.30
C LYS A 163 -7.14 -13.32 -14.31
N TYR A 164 -7.68 -12.58 -13.34
CA TYR A 164 -9.14 -12.45 -13.18
C TYR A 164 -9.72 -11.26 -13.95
N LYS A 165 -8.88 -10.46 -14.63
CA LYS A 165 -9.28 -9.29 -15.42
C LYS A 165 -10.20 -8.35 -14.65
N VAL A 166 -9.77 -7.98 -13.45
CA VAL A 166 -10.50 -7.06 -12.57
C VAL A 166 -9.80 -5.71 -12.48
N VAL A 167 -10.58 -4.65 -12.46
CA VAL A 167 -10.06 -3.29 -12.26
C VAL A 167 -9.57 -3.16 -10.82
N THR A 168 -8.32 -2.74 -10.65
CA THR A 168 -7.70 -2.56 -9.34
C THR A 168 -7.16 -1.16 -9.19
N GLN A 169 -7.24 -0.59 -7.99
CA GLN A 169 -6.62 0.68 -7.64
C GLN A 169 -6.09 0.64 -6.22
N MET A 170 -4.82 0.99 -6.04
CA MET A 170 -4.25 1.22 -4.72
C MET A 170 -4.66 2.58 -4.18
N GLY A 171 -4.93 2.68 -2.89
CA GLY A 171 -5.23 3.93 -2.17
C GLY A 171 -4.03 4.86 -2.04
N ASP A 172 -3.40 5.19 -3.17
CA ASP A 172 -2.33 6.17 -3.29
C ASP A 172 -2.83 7.39 -4.06
N GLN A 173 -3.72 8.15 -3.41
CA GLN A 173 -4.51 9.22 -4.00
C GLN A 173 -3.66 10.34 -4.62
N GLY A 174 -2.45 10.55 -4.11
CA GLY A 174 -1.50 11.53 -4.62
C GLY A 174 -1.16 11.35 -6.09
N ASN A 175 -1.22 10.12 -6.62
CA ASN A 175 -1.02 9.88 -8.06
C ASN A 175 -2.01 10.61 -8.96
N SER A 176 -3.14 11.04 -8.42
CA SER A 176 -4.16 11.80 -9.15
C SER A 176 -4.02 13.31 -8.99
N CYS A 177 -3.06 13.81 -8.20
CA CYS A 177 -2.85 15.25 -8.04
C CYS A 177 -2.16 15.87 -9.27
N ASP A 178 -2.36 17.18 -9.45
CA ASP A 178 -1.80 17.94 -10.56
C ASP A 178 -0.27 17.96 -10.57
N GLY A 179 0.34 17.90 -9.39
CA GLY A 179 1.79 17.91 -9.25
C GLY A 179 2.48 16.74 -9.93
N MET A 180 1.86 15.54 -9.94
CA MET A 180 2.38 14.39 -10.68
C MET A 180 2.46 14.66 -12.18
N ARG A 181 1.46 15.35 -12.75
CA ARG A 181 1.45 15.76 -14.18
C ARG A 181 2.51 16.80 -14.43
N THR A 182 2.62 17.77 -13.54
CA THR A 182 3.64 18.82 -13.60
C THR A 182 5.05 18.25 -13.57
N LEU A 183 5.36 17.36 -12.63
CA LEU A 183 6.66 16.70 -12.56
C LEU A 183 6.97 15.90 -13.82
N ARG A 184 5.99 15.19 -14.37
CA ARG A 184 6.13 14.46 -15.62
C ARG A 184 6.44 15.40 -16.79
N GLU A 185 5.74 16.52 -16.90
CA GLU A 185 5.96 17.55 -17.92
C GLU A 185 7.36 18.15 -17.80
N TRP A 186 7.85 18.39 -16.58
CA TRP A 186 9.22 18.88 -16.34
C TRP A 186 10.29 17.89 -16.75
N LEU A 187 10.11 16.61 -16.41
CA LEU A 187 11.03 15.54 -16.82
C LEU A 187 11.06 15.37 -18.34
N GLU A 188 9.90 15.35 -19.01
CA GLU A 188 9.79 15.24 -20.46
C GLU A 188 10.32 16.47 -21.21
N ALA A 189 10.30 17.64 -20.59
CA ALA A 189 10.93 18.86 -21.11
C ALA A 189 12.44 18.93 -20.83
N ASP A 190 13.01 17.89 -20.25
CA ASP A 190 14.43 17.81 -19.89
C ASP A 190 14.91 18.94 -18.97
N LEU A 191 13.97 19.46 -18.12
CA LEU A 191 14.25 20.57 -17.22
C LEU A 191 15.31 20.18 -16.16
N LEU A 192 15.29 18.94 -15.68
CA LEU A 192 16.20 18.43 -14.67
C LEU A 192 17.49 17.84 -15.27
N GLY A 193 17.51 17.52 -16.56
CA GLY A 193 18.57 16.74 -17.18
C GLY A 193 18.56 15.27 -16.74
N ASP A 194 19.69 14.61 -16.79
CA ASP A 194 19.82 13.22 -16.33
C ASP A 194 19.66 13.12 -14.80
N ILE A 195 18.71 12.32 -14.35
CA ILE A 195 18.49 12.09 -12.91
C ILE A 195 19.53 11.10 -12.40
N GLN A 196 20.34 11.53 -11.45
CA GLN A 196 21.45 10.77 -10.88
C GLN A 196 21.10 10.11 -9.56
N LYS A 197 20.32 10.82 -8.72
CA LYS A 197 19.91 10.36 -7.38
C LYS A 197 18.49 10.83 -7.08
N VAL A 198 17.83 10.08 -6.22
CA VAL A 198 16.55 10.46 -5.62
C VAL A 198 16.66 10.30 -4.12
N TYR A 199 16.18 11.29 -3.36
CA TYR A 199 16.08 11.23 -1.91
C TYR A 199 14.61 11.29 -1.51
N CYS A 200 14.21 10.37 -0.65
CA CYS A 200 12.87 10.21 -0.11
C CYS A 200 12.97 10.14 1.41
N TRP A 201 12.22 10.94 2.14
CA TRP A 201 12.23 10.87 3.60
C TRP A 201 10.87 11.21 4.21
N THR A 202 10.70 10.84 5.48
CA THR A 202 9.51 11.14 6.29
C THR A 202 9.88 11.27 7.76
N ASN A 203 9.10 12.06 8.51
CA ASN A 203 9.20 12.13 9.97
C ASN A 203 8.63 10.89 10.68
N ARG A 204 7.90 10.03 9.96
CA ARG A 204 7.36 8.79 10.54
C ARG A 204 8.47 7.90 11.10
N PRO A 205 8.19 7.14 12.17
CA PRO A 205 6.90 6.81 12.77
C PRO A 205 6.41 7.87 13.76
N VAL A 206 5.08 8.04 13.86
CA VAL A 206 4.38 8.80 14.92
C VAL A 206 3.63 7.86 15.88
N TRP A 207 4.00 6.62 15.88
CA TRP A 207 3.56 5.55 16.76
C TRP A 207 4.78 4.84 17.36
N PRO A 208 4.62 4.06 18.46
CA PRO A 208 5.73 3.37 19.10
C PRO A 208 6.39 2.32 18.18
N GLN A 209 7.71 2.42 18.00
CA GLN A 209 8.58 1.44 17.35
C GLN A 209 9.89 1.29 18.14
N GLY A 210 10.63 0.20 17.93
CA GLY A 210 11.89 -0.08 18.63
C GLY A 210 11.70 -0.36 20.12
N ILE A 211 10.55 -0.90 20.51
CA ILE A 211 10.19 -1.22 21.89
C ILE A 211 9.90 -2.73 22.05
N PRO A 212 10.01 -3.28 23.28
CA PRO A 212 9.63 -4.67 23.54
C PRO A 212 8.13 -4.87 23.35
N TRP A 213 7.73 -6.11 23.00
CA TRP A 213 6.32 -6.48 22.97
C TRP A 213 5.69 -6.28 24.36
N LEU A 214 4.49 -5.75 24.39
CA LEU A 214 3.76 -5.47 25.63
C LEU A 214 3.24 -6.77 26.24
N ASN A 215 3.64 -7.05 27.49
CA ASN A 215 3.24 -8.26 28.20
C ASN A 215 1.91 -8.11 28.98
N GLN A 216 1.14 -7.08 28.69
CA GLN A 216 -0.17 -6.86 29.27
C GLN A 216 -1.20 -7.78 28.62
N LYS A 217 -2.17 -8.23 29.40
CA LYS A 217 -3.27 -9.09 28.90
C LYS A 217 -4.63 -8.52 29.38
N PRO A 218 -4.99 -7.31 28.96
CA PRO A 218 -6.29 -6.74 29.32
C PRO A 218 -7.41 -7.51 28.59
N PRO A 219 -8.65 -7.42 29.08
CA PRO A 219 -9.78 -8.00 28.39
C PRO A 219 -9.96 -7.34 27.01
N VAL A 220 -10.33 -8.13 26.01
CA VAL A 220 -10.70 -7.61 24.69
C VAL A 220 -11.86 -6.64 24.81
N PRO A 221 -11.79 -5.42 24.25
CA PRO A 221 -12.87 -4.46 24.30
C PRO A 221 -14.17 -5.02 23.72
N LYS A 222 -15.29 -4.70 24.36
CA LYS A 222 -16.61 -5.09 23.84
C LYS A 222 -16.83 -4.52 22.44
N GLY A 223 -17.25 -5.35 21.52
CA GLY A 223 -17.51 -4.99 20.13
C GLY A 223 -16.32 -5.23 19.20
N LEU A 224 -15.14 -5.60 19.72
CA LEU A 224 -14.00 -6.02 18.93
C LEU A 224 -13.96 -7.56 18.85
N ASN A 225 -14.01 -8.12 17.66
CA ASN A 225 -13.69 -9.52 17.43
C ASN A 225 -12.18 -9.66 17.21
N TRP A 226 -11.45 -9.98 18.29
CA TRP A 226 -9.99 -10.04 18.26
C TRP A 226 -9.45 -11.13 17.34
N ASP A 227 -10.12 -12.27 17.29
CA ASP A 227 -9.71 -13.37 16.40
C ASP A 227 -9.80 -12.97 14.92
N LEU A 228 -10.89 -12.33 14.52
CA LEU A 228 -11.06 -11.82 13.16
C LEU A 228 -10.12 -10.64 12.86
N TRP A 229 -9.80 -9.82 13.87
CA TRP A 229 -8.84 -8.73 13.70
C TRP A 229 -7.43 -9.27 13.44
N LEU A 230 -6.99 -10.30 14.19
CA LEU A 230 -5.73 -10.99 13.94
C LEU A 230 -5.69 -11.60 12.53
N GLY A 231 -6.80 -12.08 12.01
CA GLY A 231 -6.90 -12.57 10.65
C GLY A 231 -5.80 -13.59 10.34
N THR A 232 -4.97 -13.29 9.36
CA THR A 232 -3.86 -14.14 8.91
C THR A 232 -2.63 -14.14 9.82
N ALA A 233 -2.53 -13.19 10.78
CA ALA A 233 -1.39 -13.10 11.69
C ALA A 233 -1.42 -14.22 12.74
N GLU A 234 -0.24 -14.63 13.23
CA GLU A 234 -0.14 -15.55 14.35
C GLU A 234 -0.90 -15.02 15.57
N TYR A 235 -1.48 -15.93 16.34
CA TYR A 235 -2.22 -15.57 17.54
C TYR A 235 -1.33 -14.93 18.61
N VAL A 236 -1.81 -13.82 19.15
CA VAL A 236 -1.30 -13.18 20.37
C VAL A 236 -2.47 -12.71 21.21
N ASP A 237 -2.27 -12.63 22.52
CA ASP A 237 -3.24 -12.02 23.41
C ASP A 237 -3.43 -10.53 23.06
N TYR A 238 -4.61 -10.01 23.29
CA TYR A 238 -4.90 -8.58 23.11
C TYR A 238 -4.00 -7.74 24.02
N VAL A 239 -3.52 -6.63 23.50
CA VAL A 239 -2.77 -5.61 24.24
C VAL A 239 -3.40 -4.23 24.01
N ASP A 240 -3.38 -3.39 25.04
CA ASP A 240 -3.92 -2.03 24.94
C ASP A 240 -3.13 -1.17 23.96
N ASN A 241 -3.81 -0.20 23.37
CA ASN A 241 -3.25 0.77 22.43
C ASN A 241 -2.69 0.20 21.10
N LEU A 242 -2.80 -1.11 20.84
CA LEU A 242 -2.41 -1.67 19.55
C LEU A 242 -3.37 -1.21 18.44
N VAL A 243 -4.66 -1.28 18.72
CA VAL A 243 -5.71 -0.81 17.81
C VAL A 243 -6.24 0.54 18.27
N PRO A 244 -6.68 1.44 17.38
CA PRO A 244 -6.86 1.19 15.94
C PRO A 244 -5.62 1.53 15.08
N PHE A 245 -4.49 2.01 15.63
CA PHE A 245 -3.44 2.65 14.85
C PHE A 245 -2.01 2.10 15.08
N ASN A 246 -1.60 1.81 16.32
CA ASN A 246 -0.21 1.50 16.69
C ASN A 246 0.29 0.13 16.22
N TRP A 247 -0.61 -0.72 15.68
CA TRP A 247 -0.26 -1.99 15.06
C TRP A 247 0.80 -1.85 13.96
N ARG A 248 0.94 -0.65 13.37
CA ARG A 248 1.90 -0.34 12.31
C ARG A 248 3.36 -0.56 12.72
N GLY A 249 3.68 -0.39 13.99
CA GLY A 249 5.03 -0.54 14.54
C GLY A 249 5.48 -1.99 14.75
N TRP A 250 4.65 -2.97 14.42
CA TRP A 250 4.89 -4.38 14.71
C TRP A 250 4.88 -5.21 13.42
N TRP A 251 6.00 -5.88 13.12
CA TRP A 251 6.15 -6.71 11.92
C TRP A 251 5.08 -7.79 11.75
N ARG A 252 4.39 -8.14 12.81
CA ARG A 252 3.27 -9.10 12.79
C ARG A 252 2.05 -8.55 12.06
N PHE A 253 1.82 -7.25 12.10
CA PHE A 253 0.59 -6.61 11.63
C PHE A 253 0.82 -5.52 10.59
N GLY A 254 1.90 -4.77 10.76
CA GLY A 254 2.22 -3.59 9.97
C GLY A 254 3.56 -3.70 9.27
N THR A 255 3.84 -2.67 8.53
CA THR A 255 5.00 -2.56 7.66
C THR A 255 5.91 -1.37 8.03
N GLY A 256 5.73 -0.84 9.25
CA GLY A 256 6.52 0.27 9.80
C GLY A 256 6.37 1.58 9.03
N ALA A 257 7.25 2.53 9.32
CA ALA A 257 7.26 3.84 8.68
C ALA A 257 7.43 3.75 7.16
N LEU A 258 8.29 2.84 6.70
CA LEU A 258 8.51 2.63 5.26
C LEU A 258 7.25 2.14 4.56
N GLY A 259 6.55 1.13 5.08
CA GLY A 259 5.31 0.64 4.47
C GLY A 259 4.19 1.66 4.52
N ASP A 260 4.09 2.43 5.64
CA ASP A 260 3.08 3.48 5.76
C ASP A 260 3.26 4.61 4.74
N MET A 261 4.50 5.10 4.55
CA MET A 261 4.76 6.29 3.73
C MET A 261 5.49 6.01 2.41
N GLY A 262 6.12 4.84 2.27
CA GLY A 262 6.94 4.54 1.09
C GLY A 262 6.16 4.59 -0.22
N CYS A 263 4.93 4.08 -0.26
CA CYS A 263 4.11 4.16 -1.47
C CYS A 263 3.83 5.60 -1.90
N HIS A 264 3.65 6.51 -0.94
CA HIS A 264 3.37 7.92 -1.22
C HIS A 264 4.60 8.73 -1.64
N ILE A 265 5.78 8.40 -1.10
CA ILE A 265 7.00 9.20 -1.25
C ILE A 265 7.94 8.59 -2.30
N ILE A 266 8.05 7.26 -2.37
CA ILE A 266 8.78 6.56 -3.45
C ILE A 266 7.91 6.46 -4.72
N GLY A 267 6.58 6.55 -4.59
CA GLY A 267 5.65 6.47 -5.71
C GLY A 267 5.93 7.44 -6.85
N PRO A 268 6.11 8.76 -6.61
CA PRO A 268 6.44 9.70 -7.66
C PRO A 268 7.68 9.33 -8.47
N PRO A 269 8.88 9.12 -7.92
CA PRO A 269 10.04 8.70 -8.71
C PRO A 269 9.86 7.32 -9.34
N PHE A 270 9.21 6.38 -8.65
CA PHE A 270 8.96 5.05 -9.18
C PHE A 270 8.14 5.11 -10.48
N LYS A 271 7.06 5.88 -10.48
CA LYS A 271 6.17 6.05 -11.64
C LYS A 271 6.82 6.89 -12.75
N LEU A 272 7.36 8.05 -12.39
CA LEU A 272 7.85 9.03 -13.36
C LEU A 272 9.15 8.60 -14.04
N LEU A 273 10.04 7.94 -13.33
CA LEU A 273 11.28 7.39 -13.88
C LEU A 273 11.11 5.95 -14.42
N GLN A 274 9.91 5.39 -14.29
CA GLN A 274 9.57 4.03 -14.73
C GLN A 274 10.53 2.98 -14.16
N LEU A 275 10.76 3.09 -12.85
CA LEU A 275 11.63 2.16 -12.13
C LEU A 275 10.98 0.77 -12.10
N GLY A 276 11.79 -0.23 -12.32
CA GLY A 276 11.40 -1.62 -12.13
C GLY A 276 11.84 -2.13 -10.76
N TYR A 277 12.26 -3.38 -10.68
CA TYR A 277 12.84 -3.92 -9.46
C TYR A 277 14.24 -3.36 -9.22
N PRO A 278 14.60 -3.02 -7.97
CA PRO A 278 15.99 -2.68 -7.64
C PRO A 278 16.88 -3.90 -7.84
N THR A 279 18.13 -3.67 -8.20
CA THR A 279 19.14 -4.73 -8.34
C THR A 279 19.90 -4.99 -7.03
N GLU A 280 20.07 -3.94 -6.26
CA GLU A 280 20.82 -3.96 -4.99
C GLU A 280 20.04 -3.14 -3.95
N VAL A 281 20.05 -3.62 -2.70
CA VAL A 281 19.49 -2.89 -1.57
C VAL A 281 20.42 -3.01 -0.36
N SER A 282 20.64 -1.91 0.35
CA SER A 282 21.40 -1.89 1.60
C SER A 282 20.73 -0.97 2.61
N CYS A 283 20.92 -1.21 3.89
CA CYS A 283 20.34 -0.37 4.94
C CYS A 283 21.29 -0.16 6.11
N SER A 284 20.96 0.85 6.88
CA SER A 284 21.37 1.02 8.27
C SER A 284 20.16 1.41 9.10
N THR A 285 20.16 1.06 10.38
CA THR A 285 19.07 1.35 11.30
C THR A 285 19.64 1.67 12.69
N THR A 286 18.80 2.26 13.52
CA THR A 286 19.14 2.60 14.90
C THR A 286 19.27 1.36 15.77
N ASN A 287 20.26 1.36 16.66
CA ASN A 287 20.34 0.43 17.79
C ASN A 287 19.68 1.07 19.01
N VAL A 288 18.99 0.27 19.79
CA VAL A 288 18.39 0.65 21.07
C VAL A 288 19.13 -0.11 22.18
N TYR A 289 19.38 0.55 23.30
CA TYR A 289 20.02 -0.06 24.46
C TYR A 289 19.05 -0.11 25.63
N SER A 290 18.96 -1.26 26.28
CA SER A 290 18.18 -1.51 27.50
C SER A 290 18.97 -1.22 28.77
N GLY A 291 20.31 -1.18 28.67
CA GLY A 291 21.25 -0.90 29.75
C GLY A 291 22.61 -0.45 29.22
N ILE A 292 23.56 -0.23 30.08
CA ILE A 292 24.95 0.17 29.72
C ILE A 292 25.62 -0.99 28.97
N PHE A 293 25.95 -0.78 27.69
CA PHE A 293 26.50 -1.80 26.78
C PHE A 293 25.59 -3.00 26.54
N GLU A 294 24.31 -2.90 26.87
CA GLU A 294 23.30 -3.93 26.63
C GLU A 294 22.42 -3.53 25.45
N GLU A 295 22.78 -3.99 24.25
CA GLU A 295 21.95 -3.78 23.05
C GLU A 295 20.61 -4.52 23.19
N ALA A 296 19.52 -3.77 23.11
CA ALA A 296 18.18 -4.35 23.14
C ALA A 296 17.90 -5.12 21.85
N TYR A 297 17.14 -6.19 21.97
CA TYR A 297 16.76 -7.03 20.84
C TYR A 297 15.24 -7.19 20.80
N TYR A 298 14.61 -6.42 19.90
CA TYR A 298 13.16 -6.41 19.71
C TYR A 298 12.80 -6.83 18.27
N PRO A 299 12.99 -8.12 17.91
CA PRO A 299 12.85 -8.59 16.53
C PRO A 299 11.43 -8.47 15.95
N GLU A 300 10.43 -8.28 16.80
CA GLU A 300 9.03 -8.12 16.40
C GLU A 300 8.64 -6.66 16.14
N SER A 301 9.43 -5.70 16.63
CA SER A 301 9.20 -4.28 16.47
C SER A 301 9.94 -3.74 15.26
N CYS A 302 9.30 -2.83 14.52
CA CYS A 302 9.98 -2.06 13.50
C CYS A 302 11.03 -1.13 14.13
N PRO A 303 12.12 -0.76 13.43
CA PRO A 303 13.16 0.11 13.98
C PRO A 303 12.68 1.55 14.16
N VAL A 304 13.21 2.26 15.13
CA VAL A 304 12.87 3.66 15.42
C VAL A 304 13.15 4.57 14.23
N ALA A 305 14.27 4.35 13.54
CA ALA A 305 14.67 5.08 12.35
C ALA A 305 15.51 4.20 11.42
N SER A 306 15.42 4.47 10.13
CA SER A 306 16.19 3.73 9.13
C SER A 306 16.66 4.60 7.98
N SER A 307 17.73 4.15 7.31
CA SER A 307 18.19 4.65 6.03
C SER A 307 18.43 3.49 5.09
N ILE A 308 17.79 3.52 3.91
CA ILE A 308 17.83 2.45 2.93
C ILE A 308 18.27 3.03 1.59
N ARG A 309 19.20 2.35 0.94
CA ARG A 309 19.58 2.67 -0.43
C ARG A 309 19.12 1.55 -1.35
N TYR A 310 18.32 1.92 -2.36
CA TYR A 310 17.96 1.09 -3.49
C TYR A 310 18.78 1.50 -4.71
N LYS A 311 19.23 0.53 -5.49
CA LYS A 311 19.91 0.76 -6.76
C LYS A 311 19.08 0.16 -7.88
N PHE A 312 18.76 0.99 -8.85
CA PHE A 312 17.99 0.60 -10.03
C PHE A 312 18.84 0.71 -11.30
N LYS A 313 18.46 -0.04 -12.32
CA LYS A 313 18.95 0.17 -13.68
C LYS A 313 17.96 1.05 -14.44
N LYS A 314 18.46 2.15 -14.99
CA LYS A 314 17.69 2.97 -15.94
C LYS A 314 17.59 2.27 -17.30
N LYS A 315 16.71 2.76 -18.18
CA LYS A 315 16.51 2.19 -19.51
C LYS A 315 17.77 2.21 -20.38
N ASP A 316 18.65 3.18 -20.18
CA ASP A 316 19.95 3.30 -20.85
C ASP A 316 21.05 2.40 -20.25
N GLY A 317 20.72 1.61 -19.23
CA GLY A 317 21.64 0.72 -18.52
C GLY A 317 22.45 1.40 -17.42
N SER A 318 22.39 2.71 -17.26
CA SER A 318 23.05 3.42 -16.18
C SER A 318 22.37 3.16 -14.84
N ASP A 319 23.09 3.44 -13.74
CA ASP A 319 22.60 3.23 -12.39
C ASP A 319 21.87 4.47 -11.85
N LEU A 320 20.78 4.24 -11.12
CA LEU A 320 20.09 5.23 -10.29
C LEU A 320 20.10 4.76 -8.85
N SER A 321 20.51 5.62 -7.92
CA SER A 321 20.36 5.38 -6.49
C SER A 321 19.17 6.16 -5.94
N LEU A 322 18.27 5.45 -5.25
CA LEU A 322 17.20 6.03 -4.46
C LEU A 322 17.47 5.77 -2.99
N TYR A 323 17.38 6.82 -2.19
CA TYR A 323 17.59 6.78 -0.75
C TYR A 323 16.26 7.02 -0.05
N TRP A 324 15.92 6.13 0.86
CA TRP A 324 14.82 6.29 1.81
C TRP A 324 15.38 6.58 3.20
N MET A 325 14.72 7.46 3.93
CA MET A 325 15.04 7.79 5.31
C MET A 325 13.76 8.00 6.12
N ASP A 326 13.75 7.55 7.36
CA ASP A 326 12.63 7.71 8.27
C ASP A 326 13.10 7.97 9.72
N GLY A 327 12.14 8.18 10.64
CA GLY A 327 12.44 8.42 12.05
C GLY A 327 13.13 9.75 12.30
N GLY A 328 12.93 10.75 11.46
CA GLY A 328 13.54 12.07 11.55
C GLY A 328 14.94 12.16 10.89
N ILE A 329 15.43 11.07 10.27
CA ILE A 329 16.63 11.15 9.45
C ILE A 329 16.27 11.83 8.12
N MET A 330 17.07 12.82 7.73
CA MET A 330 16.93 13.59 6.51
C MET A 330 18.22 13.54 5.69
N PRO A 331 18.18 13.78 4.37
CA PRO A 331 19.40 13.98 3.60
C PRO A 331 20.16 15.23 4.06
N GLU A 332 21.45 15.29 3.77
CA GLU A 332 22.21 16.52 3.92
C GLU A 332 21.56 17.65 3.13
N ARG A 333 21.67 18.87 3.64
CA ARG A 333 21.12 20.02 2.96
C ARG A 333 21.84 20.27 1.65
N PHE A 334 21.09 20.45 0.59
CA PHE A 334 21.63 20.68 -0.74
C PHE A 334 22.15 22.13 -0.84
N GLU A 335 23.36 22.30 -1.38
CA GLU A 335 24.01 23.61 -1.51
C GLU A 335 23.22 24.58 -2.44
N GLU A 336 22.47 24.01 -3.38
CA GLU A 336 21.65 24.75 -4.34
C GLU A 336 20.40 25.37 -3.70
N ILE A 337 19.98 24.89 -2.53
CA ILE A 337 18.79 25.35 -1.82
C ILE A 337 19.18 26.46 -0.85
N ASP A 338 18.37 27.50 -0.76
CA ASP A 338 18.55 28.58 0.21
C ASP A 338 18.64 27.99 1.63
N PRO A 339 19.61 28.39 2.47
CA PRO A 339 19.75 27.89 3.84
C PRO A 339 18.47 28.01 4.68
N ASP A 340 17.66 29.01 4.43
CA ASP A 340 16.43 29.28 5.17
C ASP A 340 15.17 28.70 4.47
N ALA A 341 15.34 28.12 3.26
CA ALA A 341 14.21 27.52 2.57
C ALA A 341 13.81 26.18 3.22
N ASP A 342 12.53 25.98 3.37
CA ASP A 342 11.98 24.70 3.79
C ASP A 342 12.15 23.64 2.68
N MET A 343 12.82 22.55 3.00
CA MET A 343 12.99 21.42 2.09
C MET A 343 11.81 20.45 2.13
N THR A 344 10.97 20.55 3.15
CA THR A 344 9.77 19.73 3.27
C THR A 344 8.65 20.33 2.41
N CYS A 345 7.80 19.47 1.90
CA CYS A 345 6.61 19.90 1.18
C CYS A 345 5.40 19.55 2.03
N THR A 346 4.77 20.58 2.59
CA THR A 346 3.61 20.40 3.45
C THR A 346 2.36 20.10 2.63
N MET A 347 1.48 19.26 3.17
CA MET A 347 0.13 19.08 2.65
C MET A 347 -0.80 20.16 3.17
N GLY A 348 -0.69 21.42 2.64
CA GLY A 348 -1.63 22.48 2.97
C GLY A 348 -1.65 22.90 4.44
N ASP A 349 -2.62 23.74 4.83
CA ASP A 349 -2.78 24.41 6.12
C ASP A 349 -3.09 23.49 7.34
N LEU A 350 -2.60 22.28 7.35
CA LEU A 350 -2.75 21.42 8.51
C LEU A 350 -1.63 21.71 9.50
N ASP A 351 -1.95 22.36 10.59
CA ASP A 351 -1.17 22.50 11.85
C ASP A 351 -0.80 21.12 12.46
N MET A 352 -0.50 20.12 11.65
CA MET A 352 -0.19 18.79 12.10
C MET A 352 1.32 18.58 11.95
N MET A 353 1.98 18.25 13.03
CA MET A 353 3.40 17.84 13.12
C MET A 353 3.78 16.67 12.19
N ASP A 354 2.90 16.28 11.28
CA ASP A 354 2.92 15.05 10.51
C ASP A 354 3.42 15.20 9.08
N VAL A 355 3.91 16.36 8.68
CA VAL A 355 4.05 16.67 7.25
C VAL A 355 5.50 16.87 6.82
N GLU A 356 6.43 16.57 7.68
CA GLU A 356 7.85 16.64 7.37
C GLU A 356 8.28 15.44 6.53
N GLY A 357 8.20 15.57 5.22
CA GLY A 357 8.65 14.56 4.28
C GLY A 357 8.69 15.11 2.86
N ALA A 358 9.57 14.59 2.03
CA ALA A 358 9.66 14.98 0.64
C ALA A 358 10.31 13.93 -0.23
N THR A 359 10.16 14.12 -1.54
CA THR A 359 10.96 13.49 -2.57
C THR A 359 11.79 14.55 -3.28
N VAL A 360 13.10 14.35 -3.43
CA VAL A 360 13.99 15.21 -4.19
C VAL A 360 14.64 14.43 -5.32
N PHE A 361 14.42 14.89 -6.55
CA PHE A 361 15.09 14.41 -7.75
C PHE A 361 16.34 15.26 -7.98
N VAL A 362 17.51 14.65 -8.01
CA VAL A 362 18.77 15.34 -8.28
C VAL A 362 19.23 15.03 -9.69
N GLY A 363 19.13 16.03 -10.56
CA GLY A 363 19.52 15.94 -11.96
C GLY A 363 20.75 16.75 -12.31
N THR A 364 21.22 16.60 -13.54
CA THR A 364 22.43 17.30 -14.04
C THR A 364 22.19 18.79 -14.31
N LYS A 365 20.95 19.20 -14.58
CA LYS A 365 20.56 20.60 -14.87
C LYS A 365 19.88 21.29 -13.69
N GLY A 366 19.39 20.56 -12.72
CA GLY A 366 18.71 21.09 -11.55
C GLY A 366 18.12 20.01 -10.68
N MET A 367 17.42 20.43 -9.64
CA MET A 367 16.70 19.55 -8.72
C MET A 367 15.21 19.87 -8.75
N ALA A 368 14.38 18.87 -8.54
CA ALA A 368 12.97 19.07 -8.24
C ALA A 368 12.61 18.39 -6.93
N SER A 369 11.78 19.02 -6.13
CA SER A 369 11.17 18.38 -4.96
C SER A 369 9.66 18.35 -5.09
N CYS A 370 9.05 17.41 -4.39
CA CYS A 370 7.61 17.35 -4.19
C CYS A 370 7.30 16.75 -2.83
N GLY A 371 6.12 17.04 -2.33
CA GLY A 371 5.58 16.40 -1.15
C GLY A 371 4.94 15.07 -1.47
N TRP A 372 4.13 14.62 -0.54
CA TRP A 372 3.36 13.40 -0.59
C TRP A 372 2.59 13.25 -1.91
N GLY A 373 2.78 12.10 -2.58
CA GLY A 373 2.12 11.80 -3.84
C GLY A 373 2.41 12.79 -4.98
N GLY A 374 3.55 13.48 -4.95
CA GLY A 374 3.92 14.45 -5.99
C GLY A 374 3.31 15.85 -5.82
N SER A 375 2.75 16.18 -4.64
CA SER A 375 2.16 17.49 -4.36
C SER A 375 3.20 18.61 -4.36
N ASP A 376 2.77 19.82 -4.61
CA ASP A 376 3.55 21.07 -4.54
C ASP A 376 4.96 20.97 -5.15
N PRO A 377 5.09 20.65 -6.45
CA PRO A 377 6.39 20.51 -7.09
C PRO A 377 7.14 21.84 -7.14
N ARG A 378 8.43 21.78 -6.77
CA ARG A 378 9.34 22.93 -6.74
C ARG A 378 10.60 22.57 -7.53
N PHE A 379 11.13 23.52 -8.31
CA PHE A 379 12.32 23.36 -9.11
C PHE A 379 13.42 24.32 -8.68
N TRP A 380 14.64 23.82 -8.54
CA TRP A 380 15.87 24.58 -8.28
C TRP A 380 16.84 24.37 -9.42
N PRO A 381 17.06 25.41 -10.29
CA PRO A 381 18.01 25.30 -11.39
C PRO A 381 19.45 25.26 -10.86
N LYS A 382 20.29 24.41 -11.47
CA LYS A 382 21.70 24.30 -11.12
C LYS A 382 22.50 25.51 -11.66
N GLY A 383 23.45 25.99 -10.86
CA GLY A 383 24.37 27.05 -11.25
C GLY A 383 23.79 28.47 -11.30
N VAL A 384 22.54 28.65 -10.97
CA VAL A 384 21.92 29.98 -10.86
C VAL A 384 22.23 30.54 -9.48
N LYS A 385 23.15 31.53 -9.43
CA LYS A 385 23.51 32.21 -8.17
C LYS A 385 22.38 33.09 -7.61
N ALA A 386 21.36 33.37 -8.42
CA ALA A 386 20.28 34.24 -8.04
C ALA A 386 19.29 33.53 -7.12
N ASN A 387 19.33 33.89 -5.87
CA ASN A 387 18.29 33.75 -4.86
C ASN A 387 18.04 32.35 -4.26
N LYS A 388 18.62 31.26 -4.74
CA LYS A 388 18.41 29.89 -4.20
C LYS A 388 16.95 29.57 -3.79
N LYS A 389 15.99 30.26 -4.44
CA LYS A 389 14.55 30.09 -4.23
C LYS A 389 13.98 29.11 -5.23
N PRO A 390 12.99 28.30 -4.84
CA PRO A 390 12.34 27.39 -5.78
C PRO A 390 11.55 28.16 -6.84
N LEU A 391 11.53 27.60 -8.05
CA LEU A 391 10.59 27.98 -9.08
C LEU A 391 9.39 27.03 -9.05
N PHE A 392 8.22 27.59 -9.25
CA PHE A 392 6.96 26.84 -9.36
C PHE A 392 6.57 26.68 -10.82
N ASN A 393 5.56 25.86 -11.10
CA ASN A 393 5.12 25.60 -12.46
C ASN A 393 4.82 26.87 -13.26
N LYS A 394 4.25 27.91 -12.64
CA LYS A 394 3.99 29.23 -13.26
C LYS A 394 5.26 29.97 -13.70
N ASP A 395 6.41 29.64 -13.10
CA ASP A 395 7.69 30.35 -13.33
C ASP A 395 8.54 29.68 -14.41
N VAL A 396 8.31 28.39 -14.70
CA VAL A 396 9.13 27.60 -15.65
C VAL A 396 8.56 27.54 -17.06
N ASN A 397 7.36 28.05 -17.28
CA ASN A 397 6.70 28.16 -18.59
C ASN A 397 6.70 26.86 -19.44
N ILE A 398 6.50 25.72 -18.79
CA ILE A 398 6.35 24.42 -19.45
C ILE A 398 4.87 24.21 -19.81
N PRO A 399 4.53 23.93 -21.08
CA PRO A 399 3.14 23.70 -21.47
C PRO A 399 2.52 22.48 -20.79
N HIS A 400 1.27 22.61 -20.38
CA HIS A 400 0.47 21.47 -19.90
C HIS A 400 0.18 20.50 -21.04
N LYS A 401 0.72 19.29 -20.98
CA LYS A 401 0.49 18.21 -21.95
C LYS A 401 -0.57 17.23 -21.49
N TYR A 402 -0.68 17.04 -20.17
CA TYR A 402 -1.51 16.00 -19.58
C TYR A 402 -2.79 16.58 -19.00
N LYS A 403 -3.91 15.89 -19.26
CA LYS A 403 -5.19 16.22 -18.61
C LYS A 403 -5.04 16.11 -17.10
N ARG A 404 -5.48 17.15 -16.38
CA ARG A 404 -5.60 17.11 -14.91
C ARG A 404 -6.83 16.29 -14.53
N ILE A 405 -6.73 15.52 -13.44
CA ILE A 405 -7.84 14.70 -12.98
C ILE A 405 -8.83 15.59 -12.24
N GLU A 406 -10.08 15.56 -12.68
CA GLU A 406 -11.16 16.25 -12.01
C GLU A 406 -11.28 15.80 -10.56
N GLY A 407 -11.34 16.74 -9.61
CA GLY A 407 -11.39 16.46 -8.19
C GLY A 407 -10.04 16.05 -7.56
N GLY A 408 -8.95 16.01 -8.32
CA GLY A 408 -7.61 15.71 -7.79
C GLY A 408 -7.57 14.39 -7.02
N THR A 409 -7.23 14.44 -5.73
CA THR A 409 -7.17 13.25 -4.86
C THR A 409 -8.53 12.57 -4.67
N ASN A 410 -9.64 13.29 -4.69
CA ASN A 410 -10.99 12.69 -4.72
C ASN A 410 -11.27 12.03 -6.08
N GLY A 411 -10.81 12.64 -7.17
CA GLY A 411 -10.89 12.09 -8.52
C GLY A 411 -10.24 10.72 -8.66
N HIS A 412 -9.29 10.39 -7.78
CA HIS A 412 -8.69 9.06 -7.70
C HIS A 412 -9.72 7.95 -7.47
N TYR A 413 -10.68 8.20 -6.61
CA TYR A 413 -11.79 7.25 -6.33
C TYR A 413 -12.80 7.23 -7.46
N TRP A 414 -13.11 8.41 -8.03
CA TRP A 414 -14.12 8.53 -9.09
C TRP A 414 -13.64 7.87 -10.38
N ALA A 415 -12.36 8.04 -10.74
CA ALA A 415 -11.75 7.36 -11.87
C ALA A 415 -11.79 5.82 -11.73
N TRP A 416 -11.62 5.30 -10.50
CA TRP A 416 -11.77 3.88 -10.25
C TRP A 416 -13.22 3.40 -10.44
N ILE A 417 -14.21 4.14 -9.93
CA ILE A 417 -15.62 3.83 -10.11
C ILE A 417 -15.97 3.78 -11.61
N ASP A 418 -15.59 4.83 -12.35
CA ASP A 418 -15.85 4.92 -13.79
C ASP A 418 -15.16 3.81 -14.57
N SER A 419 -13.92 3.47 -14.20
CA SER A 419 -13.17 2.37 -14.80
C SER A 419 -13.79 1.02 -14.50
N CYS A 420 -14.33 0.79 -13.30
CA CYS A 420 -15.06 -0.44 -12.98
C CYS A 420 -16.32 -0.61 -13.85
N ILE A 421 -17.05 0.48 -14.06
CA ILE A 421 -18.25 0.48 -14.93
C ILE A 421 -17.84 0.28 -16.40
N ALA A 422 -16.74 0.87 -16.84
CA ALA A 422 -16.24 0.71 -18.22
C ALA A 422 -15.66 -0.68 -18.51
N GLY A 423 -15.21 -1.39 -17.46
CA GLY A 423 -14.61 -2.72 -17.53
C GLY A 423 -13.09 -2.71 -17.68
N TYR A 424 -12.46 -3.85 -17.41
CA TYR A 424 -11.02 -4.03 -17.31
C TYR A 424 -10.23 -3.50 -18.53
N ASP A 425 -10.65 -3.83 -19.75
CA ASP A 425 -9.93 -3.45 -20.97
C ASP A 425 -10.00 -1.94 -21.29
N LYS A 426 -10.87 -1.19 -20.60
CA LYS A 426 -11.08 0.25 -20.76
C LYS A 426 -10.74 1.04 -19.49
N ALA A 427 -10.16 0.38 -18.50
CA ALA A 427 -9.83 1.01 -17.25
C ALA A 427 -8.76 2.09 -17.42
N ASP A 428 -9.01 3.26 -16.86
CA ASP A 428 -8.09 4.41 -16.81
C ASP A 428 -7.92 4.81 -15.34
N VAL A 429 -7.01 4.13 -14.65
CA VAL A 429 -6.73 4.29 -13.22
C VAL A 429 -5.27 4.66 -13.00
N GLU A 430 -5.01 5.43 -11.96
CA GLU A 430 -3.66 5.97 -11.72
C GLU A 430 -2.74 5.01 -10.96
N SER A 431 -3.29 4.08 -10.20
CA SER A 431 -2.53 3.18 -9.34
C SER A 431 -2.98 1.73 -9.47
N PRO A 432 -3.00 1.18 -10.71
CA PRO A 432 -3.37 -0.23 -10.93
C PRO A 432 -2.35 -1.14 -10.27
N PHE A 433 -2.77 -2.35 -9.85
CA PHE A 433 -1.84 -3.33 -9.30
C PHE A 433 -0.82 -3.78 -10.34
N GLU A 434 -1.27 -3.98 -11.56
CA GLU A 434 -0.41 -4.28 -12.69
C GLU A 434 0.42 -3.05 -13.10
N GLY A 435 1.71 -3.24 -13.28
CA GLY A 435 2.60 -2.22 -13.82
C GLY A 435 2.97 -1.08 -12.86
N TYR A 436 2.25 -0.90 -11.74
CA TYR A 436 2.58 0.17 -10.79
C TYR A 436 2.49 -0.27 -9.33
N ALA A 437 1.29 -0.43 -8.74
CA ALA A 437 1.14 -0.57 -7.30
C ALA A 437 1.76 -1.87 -6.76
N GLY A 438 1.67 -2.96 -7.51
CA GLY A 438 2.33 -4.23 -7.16
C GLY A 438 3.85 -4.10 -7.11
N PRO A 439 4.53 -3.76 -8.22
CA PRO A 439 5.97 -3.56 -8.24
C PRO A 439 6.48 -2.49 -7.25
N LEU A 440 5.73 -1.41 -7.04
CA LEU A 440 6.05 -0.40 -6.03
C LEU A 440 5.98 -0.98 -4.62
N THR A 441 4.90 -1.71 -4.30
CA THR A 441 4.75 -2.35 -2.99
C THR A 441 5.85 -3.39 -2.76
N GLU A 442 6.20 -4.20 -3.75
CA GLU A 442 7.33 -5.13 -3.65
C GLU A 442 8.64 -4.39 -3.33
N THR A 443 8.90 -3.25 -3.98
CA THR A 443 10.09 -2.42 -3.72
C THR A 443 10.10 -1.87 -2.29
N VAL A 444 8.97 -1.34 -1.82
CA VAL A 444 8.82 -0.84 -0.44
C VAL A 444 9.05 -1.97 0.57
N LEU A 445 8.40 -3.11 0.37
CA LEU A 445 8.50 -4.26 1.28
C LEU A 445 9.87 -4.95 1.23
N MET A 446 10.62 -4.79 0.14
CA MET A 446 12.02 -5.20 0.10
C MET A 446 12.87 -4.44 1.10
N GLY A 447 12.62 -3.14 1.29
CA GLY A 447 13.24 -2.37 2.37
C GLY A 447 12.95 -2.99 3.74
N ASN A 448 11.72 -3.38 4.01
CA ASN A 448 11.35 -4.07 5.24
C ASN A 448 12.07 -5.42 5.39
N LEU A 449 12.19 -6.18 4.31
CA LEU A 449 12.97 -7.44 4.30
C LEU A 449 14.41 -7.18 4.74
N ILE A 450 15.06 -6.14 4.20
CA ILE A 450 16.45 -5.80 4.54
C ILE A 450 16.56 -5.33 6.00
N LEU A 451 15.64 -4.50 6.48
CA LEU A 451 15.60 -4.05 7.87
C LEU A 451 15.44 -5.23 8.85
N ARG A 452 14.59 -6.20 8.52
CA ARG A 452 14.47 -7.43 9.31
C ARG A 452 15.74 -8.27 9.26
N SER A 453 16.36 -8.36 8.09
CA SER A 453 17.62 -9.09 7.89
C SER A 453 18.79 -8.48 8.68
N TYR A 454 18.80 -7.14 8.86
CA TYR A 454 19.77 -6.43 9.69
C TYR A 454 19.79 -6.93 11.14
N ASN A 455 18.66 -7.38 11.65
CA ASN A 455 18.47 -7.88 13.01
C ASN A 455 18.59 -9.41 13.14
N ILE A 456 18.91 -10.14 12.07
CA ILE A 456 19.26 -11.56 12.19
C ILE A 456 20.54 -11.66 13.02
N ARG A 457 20.48 -12.44 14.10
CA ARG A 457 21.65 -12.66 14.97
C ARG A 457 21.97 -14.14 15.10
N GLU A 458 23.26 -14.42 15.22
CA GLU A 458 23.80 -15.75 15.45
C GLU A 458 24.59 -15.75 16.74
N GLN A 459 24.36 -16.73 17.62
CA GLN A 459 25.12 -16.89 18.84
C GLN A 459 26.50 -17.44 18.50
N VAL A 460 27.52 -16.83 19.04
CA VAL A 460 28.92 -17.22 18.84
C VAL A 460 29.65 -17.26 20.17
N LYS A 461 30.62 -18.16 20.25
CA LYS A 461 31.60 -18.14 21.32
C LYS A 461 32.79 -17.28 20.87
N HIS A 462 33.13 -16.31 21.66
CA HIS A 462 34.27 -15.42 21.44
C HIS A 462 35.30 -15.63 22.55
N ASN A 463 36.55 -15.81 22.16
CA ASN A 463 37.65 -15.91 23.12
C ASN A 463 38.30 -14.52 23.28
N ASP A 464 37.88 -13.82 24.31
CA ASP A 464 38.40 -12.50 24.64
C ASP A 464 39.76 -12.64 25.37
N SER A 465 40.74 -11.87 24.94
CA SER A 465 42.10 -11.92 25.51
C SER A 465 42.19 -11.48 27.00
N ILE A 466 41.19 -10.73 27.45
CA ILE A 466 41.16 -10.18 28.83
C ILE A 466 40.22 -10.99 29.72
N TYR A 467 39.09 -11.43 29.17
CA TYR A 467 37.97 -12.00 29.93
C TYR A 467 37.71 -13.50 29.65
N GLY A 468 38.52 -14.13 28.78
CA GLY A 468 38.36 -15.55 28.42
C GLY A 468 37.20 -15.83 27.48
N GLU A 469 36.71 -17.08 27.47
CA GLU A 469 35.59 -17.50 26.61
C GLU A 469 34.29 -16.82 27.06
N ARG A 470 33.63 -16.14 26.10
CA ARG A 470 32.34 -15.49 26.29
C ARG A 470 31.38 -15.90 25.20
N GLU A 471 30.12 -15.98 25.53
CA GLU A 471 29.05 -16.05 24.55
C GLU A 471 28.64 -14.65 24.12
N GLY A 472 28.42 -14.46 22.84
CA GLY A 472 28.00 -13.20 22.25
C GLY A 472 27.17 -13.43 21.01
N PHE A 473 26.83 -12.34 20.32
CA PHE A 473 26.06 -12.40 19.08
C PHE A 473 26.81 -11.68 17.96
N ILE A 474 26.74 -12.24 16.75
CA ILE A 474 27.08 -11.56 15.51
C ILE A 474 25.80 -11.28 14.72
N TYR A 475 25.85 -10.29 13.86
CA TYR A 475 24.73 -9.86 13.03
C TYR A 475 25.14 -9.93 11.54
N PRO A 476 25.01 -11.10 10.90
CA PRO A 476 25.53 -11.32 9.55
C PRO A 476 24.84 -10.51 8.46
N GLY A 477 23.66 -9.95 8.73
CA GLY A 477 22.93 -9.04 7.83
C GLY A 477 23.37 -7.58 7.88
N ARG A 478 24.18 -7.16 8.91
CA ARG A 478 24.68 -5.78 9.01
C ARG A 478 25.77 -5.51 7.98
N ASN A 479 25.87 -4.26 7.51
CA ASN A 479 26.87 -3.81 6.54
C ASN A 479 26.90 -4.63 5.22
N LYS A 480 25.77 -5.18 4.82
CA LYS A 480 25.64 -6.01 3.63
C LYS A 480 24.84 -5.28 2.54
N THR A 481 25.32 -5.38 1.30
CA THR A 481 24.52 -5.08 0.12
C THR A 481 23.85 -6.36 -0.33
N PHE A 482 22.53 -6.36 -0.36
CA PHE A 482 21.73 -7.49 -0.78
C PHE A 482 21.48 -7.41 -2.28
N LEU A 483 21.68 -8.52 -2.98
CA LEU A 483 21.46 -8.63 -4.42
C LEU A 483 20.09 -9.28 -4.66
N TRP A 484 19.21 -8.57 -5.35
CA TRP A 484 17.84 -9.00 -5.61
C TRP A 484 17.66 -9.57 -7.01
N ASP A 485 17.11 -10.78 -7.07
CA ASP A 485 16.58 -11.38 -8.28
C ASP A 485 15.05 -11.19 -8.30
N GLY A 486 14.60 -10.13 -8.96
CA GLY A 486 13.19 -9.78 -9.02
C GLY A 486 12.32 -10.80 -9.74
N ALA A 487 12.88 -11.53 -10.72
CA ALA A 487 12.15 -12.55 -11.46
C ALA A 487 11.78 -13.74 -10.55
N ASN A 488 12.72 -14.16 -9.70
CA ASN A 488 12.57 -15.30 -8.81
C ASN A 488 12.20 -14.91 -7.36
N MET A 489 11.99 -13.62 -7.11
CA MET A 489 11.68 -13.08 -5.77
C MET A 489 12.64 -13.61 -4.69
N ARG A 490 13.95 -13.40 -4.87
CA ARG A 490 14.92 -13.88 -3.90
C ARG A 490 16.15 -13.00 -3.76
N ILE A 491 16.70 -12.95 -2.56
CA ILE A 491 18.04 -12.46 -2.29
C ILE A 491 19.03 -13.58 -2.65
N THR A 492 19.99 -13.27 -3.53
CA THR A 492 20.89 -14.29 -4.09
C THR A 492 22.18 -14.48 -3.27
N ASN A 493 22.57 -13.50 -2.47
CA ASN A 493 23.83 -13.49 -1.72
C ASN A 493 23.66 -13.57 -0.19
N PHE A 494 22.44 -13.80 0.31
CA PHE A 494 22.17 -13.99 1.73
C PHE A 494 20.86 -14.77 1.94
N GLU A 495 20.96 -16.10 2.00
CA GLU A 495 19.80 -16.99 2.01
C GLU A 495 18.87 -16.76 3.22
N GLN A 496 19.42 -16.40 4.37
CA GLN A 496 18.63 -16.15 5.58
C GLN A 496 17.61 -15.01 5.42
N ALA A 497 17.85 -14.05 4.50
CA ALA A 497 16.89 -12.97 4.22
C ALA A 497 15.60 -13.49 3.58
N ASN A 498 15.67 -14.58 2.84
CA ASN A 498 14.55 -15.11 2.05
C ASN A 498 13.37 -15.58 2.92
N GLN A 499 13.59 -15.82 4.20
CA GLN A 499 12.52 -16.13 5.16
C GLN A 499 11.47 -15.01 5.29
N PHE A 500 11.83 -13.75 4.93
CA PHE A 500 10.96 -12.59 5.03
C PHE A 500 10.20 -12.25 3.75
N ILE A 501 10.39 -13.02 2.68
CA ILE A 501 9.69 -12.83 1.40
C ILE A 501 8.23 -13.22 1.50
N LYS A 502 7.96 -14.33 2.21
CA LYS A 502 6.62 -14.88 2.41
C LYS A 502 6.44 -15.25 3.88
N ARG A 503 5.40 -14.74 4.49
CA ARG A 503 4.99 -15.12 5.84
C ARG A 503 4.09 -16.35 5.82
N LYS A 504 4.05 -17.07 6.93
CA LYS A 504 3.10 -18.16 7.15
C LYS A 504 1.80 -17.58 7.70
N TYR A 505 0.69 -17.97 7.13
CA TYR A 505 -0.62 -17.68 7.70
C TYR A 505 -0.90 -18.63 8.86
N ARG A 506 -1.63 -18.17 9.87
CA ARG A 506 -2.04 -19.02 10.98
C ARG A 506 -3.08 -20.04 10.52
N ASP A 507 -3.23 -21.11 11.28
CA ASP A 507 -4.17 -22.19 10.98
C ASP A 507 -5.61 -21.66 10.85
N GLY A 508 -6.34 -22.19 9.88
CA GLY A 508 -7.69 -21.73 9.52
C GLY A 508 -7.74 -20.63 8.47
N TRP A 509 -6.58 -20.12 8.03
CA TRP A 509 -6.46 -19.19 6.90
C TRP A 509 -5.70 -19.82 5.76
N GLU A 510 -6.28 -19.83 4.57
CA GLU A 510 -5.67 -20.43 3.39
C GLU A 510 -4.58 -19.52 2.81
N ASP A 511 -3.46 -20.12 2.40
CA ASP A 511 -2.44 -19.44 1.60
C ASP A 511 -3.01 -18.91 0.27
N LEU A 512 -2.49 -17.79 -0.19
CA LEU A 512 -2.79 -17.27 -1.51
C LEU A 512 -2.18 -18.18 -2.58
N LYS A 513 -3.03 -18.69 -3.48
CA LYS A 513 -2.61 -19.53 -4.62
C LYS A 513 -3.37 -19.11 -5.87
N LEU A 514 -2.62 -18.86 -6.95
CA LEU A 514 -3.16 -18.58 -8.28
C LEU A 514 -3.53 -19.86 -9.03
#